data_0903605c10c9fdcdb8d706dce27b0834
#
_entry.id   0903605c10c9fdcdb8d706dce27b0834
#
_cell.length_a   1.000
_cell.length_b   1.000
_cell.length_c   1.000
_cell.angle_alpha   90.00
_cell.angle_beta   90.00
_cell.angle_gamma   90.00
#
_symmetry.space_group_name_H-M   'P 1'
#
loop_
_entity.id
_entity.type
_entity.pdbx_description
1 polymer ?
#
loop_
_entity_poly.entity_id
_entity_poly.type
_entity_poly.pdbx_seq_one_letter_code
_entity_poly.pdbx_strand_id
1 'polypeptide(L)'
;MSRLHLFFPENDLALAHGKASYTPPPAAVRLRRAGATLPLWYGSPGDSVICDGVNAAWFREVCDRFGLGTKIFVDYQDGMVPAPWGWSLASRKVFEMRGVPASVLPTEGQLERVRTLSHRRTAMLVGEALADAVPFSLAPVAREVKTIDEVSQAADKYGDVVVKLPWSSSGRGVIPVKADDLDRQRQSLEGALRRQGSLMVEPLYDKLLDFAALYTMADGLCNFDGLSVFETAGFGSYTGNILASTEELYAKICTALGGRKQFDAVLDYLPDILARVIGKDYSGPLGVDMMAVRGKGYSLVPVVEVNLRMTMGHVCHRFYRDHVGSGLSGGFTVSQSHGSGIIDCETRGGRIIKGRVDMAQPGSDFSFVAEVY
;
A
#
# COMPACT_ATOMS: atom_id res chain seq x y z
N MET A 1 5.70 -1.72 -24.16
CA MET A 1 6.96 -1.13 -23.66
C MET A 1 7.30 -1.85 -22.36
N SER A 2 8.55 -2.24 -22.16
CA SER A 2 9.02 -2.86 -20.92
C SER A 2 9.09 -1.81 -19.81
N ARG A 3 8.81 -2.23 -18.57
CA ARG A 3 8.90 -1.38 -17.40
C ARG A 3 10.21 -1.61 -16.66
N LEU A 4 10.75 -0.55 -16.05
CA LEU A 4 11.87 -0.63 -15.12
C LEU A 4 11.35 -0.41 -13.71
N HIS A 5 11.19 -1.50 -12.96
CA HIS A 5 10.63 -1.48 -11.61
C HIS A 5 11.65 -1.09 -10.55
N LEU A 6 11.19 -0.31 -9.59
CA LEU A 6 11.94 0.06 -8.38
C LEU A 6 11.07 -0.21 -7.15
N PHE A 7 11.48 -1.15 -6.29
CA PHE A 7 10.89 -1.32 -4.97
C PHE A 7 11.39 -0.22 -4.03
N PHE A 8 10.49 0.66 -3.60
CA PHE A 8 10.79 1.86 -2.78
C PHE A 8 9.77 2.01 -1.65
N PRO A 9 9.76 1.08 -0.66
CA PRO A 9 8.71 0.99 0.36
C PRO A 9 8.65 2.19 1.30
N GLU A 10 9.72 2.98 1.40
CA GLU A 10 9.79 4.21 2.18
C GLU A 10 9.25 5.46 1.45
N ASN A 11 8.51 5.28 0.37
CA ASN A 11 8.00 6.39 -0.45
C ASN A 11 7.22 7.44 0.37
N ASP A 12 6.37 7.01 1.31
CA ASP A 12 5.58 7.94 2.12
C ASP A 12 6.46 8.77 3.07
N LEU A 13 7.56 8.21 3.56
CA LEU A 13 8.56 8.97 4.34
C LEU A 13 9.30 9.98 3.46
N ALA A 14 9.57 9.62 2.21
CA ALA A 14 10.18 10.53 1.24
C ALA A 14 9.22 11.66 0.85
N LEU A 15 7.91 11.37 0.70
CA LEU A 15 6.87 12.38 0.49
C LEU A 15 6.74 13.32 1.69
N ALA A 16 6.78 12.80 2.93
CA ALA A 16 6.80 13.62 4.14
C ALA A 16 8.01 14.58 4.18
N HIS A 17 9.19 14.08 3.76
CA HIS A 17 10.42 14.89 3.69
C HIS A 17 10.34 15.95 2.58
N GLY A 18 9.75 15.64 1.44
CA GLY A 18 9.48 16.59 0.36
C GLY A 18 10.71 17.09 -0.42
N LYS A 19 11.85 16.38 -0.36
CA LYS A 19 13.09 16.79 -1.06
C LYS A 19 13.76 15.59 -1.73
N ALA A 20 14.46 15.82 -2.83
CA ALA A 20 15.26 14.80 -3.51
C ALA A 20 16.44 14.27 -2.66
N SER A 21 16.94 15.08 -1.73
CA SER A 21 18.03 14.74 -0.80
C SER A 21 17.57 13.93 0.42
N TYR A 22 16.49 13.18 0.28
CA TYR A 22 15.96 12.32 1.36
C TYR A 22 16.94 11.21 1.74
N THR A 23 17.23 11.11 3.04
CA THR A 23 18.05 10.03 3.61
C THR A 23 17.13 9.06 4.36
N PRO A 24 16.93 7.83 3.87
CA PRO A 24 16.04 6.88 4.52
C PRO A 24 16.62 6.36 5.84
N PRO A 25 15.76 6.04 6.83
CA PRO A 25 16.19 5.33 8.04
C PRO A 25 16.84 3.99 7.71
N PRO A 26 17.80 3.49 8.50
CA PRO A 26 18.49 2.21 8.25
C PRO A 26 17.56 1.02 8.06
N ALA A 27 16.47 0.94 8.83
CA ALA A 27 15.46 -0.11 8.69
C ALA A 27 14.75 -0.08 7.33
N ALA A 28 14.46 1.12 6.78
CA ALA A 28 13.85 1.26 5.46
C ALA A 28 14.83 0.84 4.35
N VAL A 29 16.12 1.16 4.50
CA VAL A 29 17.16 0.71 3.57
C VAL A 29 17.25 -0.82 3.55
N ARG A 30 17.23 -1.47 4.72
CA ARG A 30 17.25 -2.93 4.80
C ARG A 30 16.01 -3.55 4.14
N LEU A 31 14.81 -3.02 4.42
CA LEU A 31 13.57 -3.49 3.80
C LEU A 31 13.60 -3.31 2.27
N ARG A 32 14.05 -2.16 1.77
CA ARG A 32 14.20 -1.91 0.34
C ARG A 32 15.14 -2.91 -0.34
N ARG A 33 16.29 -3.20 0.28
CA ARG A 33 17.25 -4.18 -0.24
C ARG A 33 16.67 -5.59 -0.27
N ALA A 34 16.03 -6.00 0.81
CA ALA A 34 15.41 -7.33 0.92
C ALA A 34 14.27 -7.52 -0.09
N GLY A 35 13.41 -6.52 -0.27
CA GLY A 35 12.28 -6.57 -1.19
C GLY A 35 12.60 -6.15 -2.63
N ALA A 36 13.86 -5.86 -2.97
CA ALA A 36 14.25 -5.44 -4.32
C ALA A 36 13.88 -6.47 -5.39
N THR A 37 13.75 -7.74 -5.03
CA THR A 37 13.35 -8.85 -5.91
C THR A 37 11.83 -9.04 -6.02
N LEU A 38 11.01 -8.37 -5.19
CA LEU A 38 9.54 -8.51 -5.26
C LEU A 38 8.97 -8.20 -6.65
N PRO A 39 9.47 -7.21 -7.40
CA PRO A 39 8.96 -6.95 -8.75
C PRO A 39 9.10 -8.11 -9.73
N LEU A 40 9.97 -9.09 -9.49
CA LEU A 40 10.05 -10.31 -10.30
C LEU A 40 8.73 -11.07 -10.33
N TRP A 41 7.97 -11.02 -9.22
CA TRP A 41 6.76 -11.79 -8.99
C TRP A 41 5.47 -11.09 -9.44
N TYR A 42 5.53 -9.79 -9.74
CA TYR A 42 4.36 -9.04 -10.20
C TYR A 42 4.60 -8.25 -11.50
N GLY A 43 5.83 -8.23 -11.99
CA GLY A 43 6.18 -7.64 -13.28
C GLY A 43 5.73 -8.51 -14.44
N SER A 44 5.54 -7.90 -15.60
CA SER A 44 5.19 -8.60 -16.82
C SER A 44 6.44 -9.20 -17.50
N PRO A 45 6.30 -10.25 -18.33
CA PRO A 45 7.41 -10.74 -19.13
C PRO A 45 8.05 -9.61 -19.96
N GLY A 46 9.37 -9.50 -19.89
CA GLY A 46 10.14 -8.44 -20.54
C GLY A 46 10.34 -7.18 -19.70
N ASP A 47 9.69 -7.05 -18.56
CA ASP A 47 9.98 -5.99 -17.58
C ASP A 47 11.36 -6.20 -16.95
N SER A 48 11.89 -5.14 -16.35
CA SER A 48 13.18 -5.14 -15.69
C SER A 48 13.05 -4.62 -14.26
N VAL A 49 13.97 -5.06 -13.40
CA VAL A 49 13.97 -4.73 -11.97
C VAL A 49 15.32 -4.13 -11.59
N ILE A 50 15.29 -3.01 -10.89
CA ILE A 50 16.50 -2.44 -10.26
C ILE A 50 16.79 -3.25 -8.99
N CYS A 51 17.85 -4.06 -9.05
CA CYS A 51 18.32 -4.86 -7.92
C CYS A 51 19.85 -4.92 -7.91
N ASP A 52 20.46 -4.35 -6.87
CA ASP A 52 21.90 -4.39 -6.67
C ASP A 52 22.30 -5.70 -5.99
N GLY A 53 23.05 -6.55 -6.68
CA GLY A 53 23.61 -7.76 -6.10
C GLY A 53 22.58 -8.87 -5.85
N VAL A 54 22.10 -9.50 -6.93
CA VAL A 54 21.24 -10.68 -6.84
C VAL A 54 22.07 -11.96 -6.74
N ASN A 55 21.59 -12.94 -5.96
CA ASN A 55 22.11 -14.29 -5.96
C ASN A 55 21.73 -14.98 -7.29
N ALA A 56 22.73 -15.20 -8.17
CA ALA A 56 22.50 -15.69 -9.52
C ALA A 56 21.95 -17.13 -9.58
N ALA A 57 22.27 -17.97 -8.60
CA ALA A 57 21.75 -19.34 -8.53
C ALA A 57 20.27 -19.35 -8.16
N TRP A 58 19.92 -18.62 -7.11
CA TRP A 58 18.53 -18.43 -6.68
C TRP A 58 17.68 -17.78 -7.79
N PHE A 59 18.20 -16.74 -8.44
CA PHE A 59 17.47 -16.05 -9.51
C PHE A 59 17.16 -16.99 -10.69
N ARG A 60 18.12 -17.81 -11.12
CA ARG A 60 17.88 -18.80 -12.17
C ARG A 60 16.82 -19.82 -11.77
N GLU A 61 16.95 -20.38 -10.57
CA GLU A 61 15.98 -21.36 -10.04
C GLU A 61 14.56 -20.80 -10.04
N VAL A 62 14.38 -19.55 -9.54
CA VAL A 62 13.08 -18.88 -9.50
C VAL A 62 12.54 -18.65 -10.91
N CYS A 63 13.36 -18.14 -11.83
CA CYS A 63 12.93 -17.90 -13.20
C CYS A 63 12.54 -19.20 -13.92
N ASP A 64 13.35 -20.25 -13.81
CA ASP A 64 13.11 -21.53 -14.47
C ASP A 64 11.86 -22.23 -13.92
N ARG A 65 11.67 -22.19 -12.59
CA ARG A 65 10.58 -22.89 -11.92
C ARG A 65 9.22 -22.22 -12.11
N PHE A 66 9.18 -20.90 -12.13
CA PHE A 66 7.94 -20.13 -12.22
C PHE A 66 7.72 -19.46 -13.59
N GLY A 67 8.63 -19.66 -14.53
CA GLY A 67 8.52 -19.05 -15.85
C GLY A 67 8.61 -17.52 -15.84
N LEU A 68 9.38 -16.94 -14.90
CA LEU A 68 9.47 -15.49 -14.77
C LEU A 68 10.25 -14.91 -15.97
N GLY A 69 9.59 -14.05 -16.72
CA GLY A 69 10.18 -13.38 -17.87
C GLY A 69 10.81 -12.03 -17.57
N THR A 70 10.86 -11.64 -16.31
CA THR A 70 11.48 -10.38 -15.86
C THR A 70 13.00 -10.49 -15.82
N LYS A 71 13.67 -9.36 -16.03
CA LYS A 71 15.14 -9.28 -16.05
C LYS A 71 15.64 -8.44 -14.91
N ILE A 72 16.85 -8.69 -14.44
CA ILE A 72 17.52 -7.83 -13.47
C ILE A 72 18.48 -6.90 -14.20
N PHE A 73 18.30 -5.60 -13.98
CA PHE A 73 19.20 -4.58 -14.48
C PHE A 73 19.59 -3.62 -13.35
N VAL A 74 20.80 -3.12 -13.44
CA VAL A 74 21.30 -2.08 -12.54
C VAL A 74 21.00 -0.71 -13.11
N ASP A 75 21.06 -0.55 -14.43
CA ASP A 75 20.95 0.72 -15.14
C ASP A 75 19.82 0.71 -16.19
N TYR A 76 19.39 1.90 -16.58
CA TYR A 76 18.36 2.11 -17.60
C TYR A 76 18.83 1.67 -18.99
N GLN A 77 17.90 1.14 -19.77
CA GLN A 77 18.07 0.92 -21.20
C GLN A 77 16.96 1.67 -21.97
N ASP A 78 17.30 2.17 -23.16
CA ASP A 78 16.38 2.96 -23.98
C ASP A 78 15.06 2.24 -24.25
N GLY A 79 13.97 2.98 -24.10
CA GLY A 79 12.61 2.47 -24.31
C GLY A 79 11.95 1.84 -23.07
N MET A 80 12.65 1.74 -21.94
CA MET A 80 12.04 1.33 -20.68
C MET A 80 11.19 2.45 -20.07
N VAL A 81 10.09 2.09 -19.44
CA VAL A 81 9.23 3.02 -18.70
C VAL A 81 9.49 2.87 -17.21
N PRO A 82 9.91 3.95 -16.51
CA PRO A 82 10.10 3.90 -15.06
C PRO A 82 8.82 3.54 -14.32
N ALA A 83 8.89 2.54 -13.44
CA ALA A 83 7.77 2.03 -12.65
C ALA A 83 8.18 1.87 -11.18
N PRO A 84 8.24 2.98 -10.41
CA PRO A 84 8.55 2.90 -8.99
C PRO A 84 7.41 2.28 -8.20
N TRP A 85 7.73 1.83 -7.00
CA TRP A 85 6.72 1.52 -5.97
C TRP A 85 5.77 2.69 -5.73
N GLY A 86 6.30 3.90 -5.68
CA GLY A 86 5.58 5.16 -5.61
C GLY A 86 6.45 6.31 -6.09
N TRP A 87 5.83 7.34 -6.62
CA TRP A 87 6.51 8.52 -7.10
C TRP A 87 6.77 9.53 -5.98
N SER A 88 8.00 10.01 -5.89
CA SER A 88 8.47 11.10 -5.05
C SER A 88 9.73 11.72 -5.68
N LEU A 89 10.17 12.87 -5.20
CA LEU A 89 11.46 13.45 -5.62
C LEU A 89 12.63 12.50 -5.35
N ALA A 90 12.55 11.71 -4.27
CA ALA A 90 13.59 10.75 -3.93
C ALA A 90 13.61 9.54 -4.88
N SER A 91 12.46 8.94 -5.20
CA SER A 91 12.40 7.83 -6.16
C SER A 91 12.78 8.27 -7.58
N ARG A 92 12.37 9.49 -8.01
CA ARG A 92 12.85 10.13 -9.24
C ARG A 92 14.37 10.21 -9.28
N LYS A 93 14.99 10.67 -8.17
CA LYS A 93 16.46 10.77 -8.06
C LYS A 93 17.16 9.42 -8.22
N VAL A 94 16.57 8.32 -7.71
CA VAL A 94 17.12 6.97 -7.93
C VAL A 94 17.15 6.63 -9.43
N PHE A 95 16.08 6.91 -10.17
CA PHE A 95 16.05 6.67 -11.61
C PHE A 95 17.07 7.53 -12.37
N GLU A 96 17.23 8.81 -12.02
CA GLU A 96 18.26 9.69 -12.61
C GLU A 96 19.66 9.09 -12.41
N MET A 97 19.96 8.61 -11.21
CA MET A 97 21.25 7.97 -10.90
C MET A 97 21.46 6.66 -11.66
N ARG A 98 20.41 6.04 -12.20
CA ARG A 98 20.44 4.84 -13.06
C ARG A 98 20.42 5.19 -14.55
N GLY A 99 20.63 6.45 -14.91
CA GLY A 99 20.73 6.89 -16.29
C GLY A 99 19.38 7.14 -17.00
N VAL A 100 18.26 7.15 -16.28
CA VAL A 100 16.96 7.47 -16.89
C VAL A 100 16.94 8.93 -17.33
N PRO A 101 16.67 9.22 -18.63
CA PRO A 101 16.61 10.60 -19.12
C PRO A 101 15.50 11.41 -18.44
N ALA A 102 15.80 12.69 -18.14
CA ALA A 102 14.83 13.58 -17.50
C ALA A 102 13.52 13.74 -18.30
N SER A 103 13.58 13.56 -19.62
CA SER A 103 12.41 13.65 -20.51
C SER A 103 11.38 12.54 -20.32
N VAL A 104 11.75 11.39 -19.72
CA VAL A 104 10.82 10.28 -19.43
C VAL A 104 10.44 10.21 -17.94
N LEU A 105 10.98 11.11 -17.13
CA LEU A 105 10.66 11.21 -15.71
C LEU A 105 9.60 12.30 -15.47
N PRO A 106 8.73 12.14 -14.47
CA PRO A 106 7.80 13.20 -14.11
C PRO A 106 8.55 14.45 -13.64
N THR A 107 8.05 15.61 -14.00
CA THR A 107 8.59 16.91 -13.56
C THR A 107 8.43 17.09 -12.05
N GLU A 108 9.19 17.99 -11.45
CA GLU A 108 9.04 18.32 -10.02
C GLU A 108 7.63 18.83 -9.69
N GLY A 109 7.02 19.62 -10.59
CA GLY A 109 5.66 20.10 -10.43
C GLY A 109 4.62 18.97 -10.45
N GLN A 110 4.81 17.93 -11.27
CA GLN A 110 3.97 16.73 -11.23
C GLN A 110 4.15 15.95 -9.92
N LEU A 111 5.39 15.83 -9.44
CA LEU A 111 5.69 15.15 -8.17
C LEU A 111 5.15 15.90 -6.96
N GLU A 112 5.12 17.23 -6.98
CA GLU A 112 4.47 18.00 -5.90
C GLU A 112 2.94 17.81 -5.90
N ARG A 113 2.31 17.68 -7.07
CA ARG A 113 0.87 17.28 -7.14
C ARG A 113 0.66 15.88 -6.58
N VAL A 114 1.49 14.90 -6.94
CA VAL A 114 1.43 13.54 -6.36
C VAL A 114 1.62 13.59 -4.84
N ARG A 115 2.56 14.38 -4.35
CA ARG A 115 2.78 14.58 -2.91
C ARG A 115 1.54 15.14 -2.22
N THR A 116 0.92 16.16 -2.80
CA THR A 116 -0.33 16.77 -2.29
C THR A 116 -1.46 15.76 -2.25
N LEU A 117 -1.66 14.99 -3.31
CA LEU A 117 -2.67 13.94 -3.39
C LEU A 117 -2.39 12.74 -2.47
N SER A 118 -1.13 12.48 -2.14
CA SER A 118 -0.74 11.42 -1.17
C SER A 118 -0.91 11.85 0.29
N HIS A 119 -1.29 13.09 0.57
CA HIS A 119 -1.68 13.52 1.91
C HIS A 119 -2.97 12.82 2.33
N ARG A 120 -3.07 12.36 3.58
CA ARG A 120 -4.28 11.68 4.10
C ARG A 120 -5.57 12.50 3.98
N ARG A 121 -5.49 13.80 3.74
CA ARG A 121 -6.63 14.64 3.37
C ARG A 121 -7.38 14.12 2.14
N THR A 122 -6.69 13.48 1.21
CA THR A 122 -7.34 12.87 0.03
C THR A 122 -8.34 11.80 0.44
N ALA A 123 -8.04 10.99 1.47
CA ALA A 123 -9.01 10.03 2.01
C ALA A 123 -10.25 10.72 2.61
N MET A 124 -10.07 11.88 3.27
CA MET A 124 -11.19 12.69 3.76
C MET A 124 -12.07 13.17 2.59
N LEU A 125 -11.48 13.76 1.56
CA LEU A 125 -12.21 14.26 0.38
C LEU A 125 -12.96 13.15 -0.36
N VAL A 126 -12.33 11.99 -0.53
CA VAL A 126 -12.96 10.81 -1.15
C VAL A 126 -14.11 10.29 -0.28
N GLY A 127 -13.91 10.21 1.04
CA GLY A 127 -14.93 9.75 1.98
C GLY A 127 -16.13 10.68 2.07
N GLU A 128 -15.92 11.99 2.05
CA GLU A 128 -17.00 13.00 2.01
C GLU A 128 -17.81 12.89 0.71
N ALA A 129 -17.11 12.83 -0.46
CA ALA A 129 -17.77 12.65 -1.74
C ALA A 129 -18.54 11.33 -1.85
N LEU A 130 -18.05 10.27 -1.20
CA LEU A 130 -18.74 8.99 -1.14
C LEU A 130 -20.00 9.06 -0.24
N ALA A 131 -19.91 9.75 0.91
CA ALA A 131 -21.04 9.95 1.80
C ALA A 131 -22.18 10.72 1.13
N ASP A 132 -21.84 11.68 0.25
CA ASP A 132 -22.83 12.42 -0.54
C ASP A 132 -23.47 11.57 -1.67
N ALA A 133 -22.75 10.56 -2.16
CA ALA A 133 -23.21 9.75 -3.28
C ALA A 133 -24.08 8.55 -2.88
N VAL A 134 -23.87 7.96 -1.70
CA VAL A 134 -24.59 6.76 -1.27
C VAL A 134 -25.86 7.08 -0.50
N PRO A 135 -26.95 6.28 -0.63
CA PRO A 135 -28.24 6.56 0.01
C PRO A 135 -28.33 6.04 1.47
N PHE A 136 -27.21 5.92 2.18
CA PHE A 136 -27.14 5.44 3.57
C PHE A 136 -25.99 6.11 4.33
N SER A 137 -26.06 6.09 5.65
CA SER A 137 -25.01 6.66 6.49
C SER A 137 -23.75 5.78 6.48
N LEU A 138 -22.60 6.41 6.29
CA LEU A 138 -21.28 5.80 6.43
C LEU A 138 -20.67 6.13 7.80
N ALA A 139 -19.66 5.36 8.19
CA ALA A 139 -18.83 5.70 9.34
C ALA A 139 -18.18 7.10 9.15
N PRO A 140 -17.98 7.87 10.23
CA PRO A 140 -17.30 9.15 10.15
C PRO A 140 -15.92 9.03 9.47
N VAL A 141 -15.65 9.91 8.51
CA VAL A 141 -14.33 10.00 7.87
C VAL A 141 -13.34 10.74 8.77
N ALA A 142 -12.06 10.48 8.59
CA ALA A 142 -11.00 11.24 9.25
C ALA A 142 -11.10 12.73 8.90
N ARG A 143 -10.77 13.60 9.86
CA ARG A 143 -10.76 15.05 9.67
C ARG A 143 -9.34 15.59 9.81
N GLU A 144 -8.99 16.57 8.97
CA GLU A 144 -7.76 17.32 9.14
C GLU A 144 -7.92 18.35 10.23
N VAL A 145 -6.95 18.43 11.14
CA VAL A 145 -6.89 19.36 12.27
C VAL A 145 -5.54 20.09 12.28
N LYS A 146 -5.54 21.32 12.75
CA LYS A 146 -4.36 22.19 12.82
C LYS A 146 -3.99 22.62 14.24
N THR A 147 -4.82 22.28 15.21
CA THR A 147 -4.62 22.59 16.63
C THR A 147 -4.89 21.38 17.50
N ILE A 148 -4.33 21.37 18.71
CA ILE A 148 -4.64 20.34 19.70
C ILE A 148 -6.06 20.46 20.25
N ASP A 149 -6.60 21.67 20.30
CA ASP A 149 -7.96 21.89 20.74
C ASP A 149 -8.98 21.24 19.79
N GLU A 150 -8.70 21.19 18.48
CA GLU A 150 -9.52 20.43 17.53
C GLU A 150 -9.42 18.90 17.74
N VAL A 151 -8.25 18.39 18.20
CA VAL A 151 -8.12 17.00 18.65
C VAL A 151 -8.96 16.75 19.89
N SER A 152 -8.95 17.67 20.87
CA SER A 152 -9.77 17.59 22.07
C SER A 152 -11.25 17.56 21.72
N GLN A 153 -11.73 18.46 20.86
CA GLN A 153 -13.12 18.48 20.39
C GLN A 153 -13.53 17.17 19.71
N ALA A 154 -12.62 16.54 18.97
CA ALA A 154 -12.88 15.22 18.38
C ALA A 154 -12.98 14.13 19.46
N ALA A 155 -12.12 14.18 20.48
CA ALA A 155 -12.18 13.26 21.61
C ALA A 155 -13.47 13.46 22.45
N ASP A 156 -13.91 14.70 22.67
CA ASP A 156 -15.19 15.02 23.36
C ASP A 156 -16.38 14.43 22.59
N LYS A 157 -16.31 14.44 21.25
CA LYS A 157 -17.39 13.95 20.39
C LYS A 157 -17.44 12.43 20.25
N TYR A 158 -16.30 11.78 20.10
CA TYR A 158 -16.20 10.38 19.71
C TYR A 158 -15.72 9.45 20.84
N GLY A 159 -15.20 9.99 21.95
CA GLY A 159 -14.46 9.26 22.95
C GLY A 159 -13.00 9.07 22.50
N ASP A 160 -12.50 7.85 22.59
CA ASP A 160 -11.15 7.53 22.10
C ASP A 160 -11.02 7.79 20.59
N VAL A 161 -9.91 8.40 20.19
CA VAL A 161 -9.63 8.77 18.80
C VAL A 161 -8.27 8.24 18.35
N VAL A 162 -8.08 8.18 17.05
CA VAL A 162 -6.78 7.91 16.43
C VAL A 162 -6.31 9.17 15.73
N VAL A 163 -5.11 9.62 16.07
CA VAL A 163 -4.41 10.71 15.40
C VAL A 163 -3.40 10.11 14.43
N LYS A 164 -3.40 10.58 13.18
CA LYS A 164 -2.50 10.11 12.13
C LYS A 164 -1.69 11.26 11.55
N LEU A 165 -0.42 11.00 11.28
CA LEU A 165 0.42 11.94 10.53
C LEU A 165 -0.03 12.01 9.07
N PRO A 166 -0.02 13.20 8.43
CA PRO A 166 -0.41 13.39 7.03
C PRO A 166 0.26 12.46 6.02
N TRP A 167 1.56 12.24 6.19
CA TRP A 167 2.36 11.29 5.41
C TRP A 167 3.07 10.35 6.37
N SER A 168 2.70 9.09 6.35
CA SER A 168 3.35 8.02 7.13
C SER A 168 3.01 6.66 6.52
N SER A 169 3.77 5.64 6.87
CA SER A 169 3.53 4.27 6.38
C SER A 169 3.71 3.24 7.49
N SER A 170 3.10 2.06 7.29
CA SER A 170 3.26 0.87 8.13
C SER A 170 3.00 1.13 9.61
N GLY A 171 1.91 1.81 9.95
CA GLY A 171 1.51 2.13 11.32
C GLY A 171 2.36 3.17 12.03
N ARG A 172 3.46 3.62 11.43
CA ARG A 172 4.28 4.70 11.98
C ARG A 172 3.52 6.01 11.84
N GLY A 173 3.33 6.73 12.95
CA GLY A 173 2.54 7.97 12.92
C GLY A 173 1.03 7.76 13.04
N VAL A 174 0.61 6.57 13.48
CA VAL A 174 -0.75 6.29 13.98
C VAL A 174 -0.67 6.29 15.50
N ILE A 175 -1.35 7.23 16.14
CA ILE A 175 -1.25 7.51 17.57
C ILE A 175 -2.66 7.37 18.16
N PRO A 176 -2.96 6.30 18.91
CA PRO A 176 -4.21 6.23 19.64
C PRO A 176 -4.18 7.23 20.80
N VAL A 177 -5.26 7.96 20.97
CA VAL A 177 -5.44 8.96 22.00
C VAL A 177 -6.72 8.62 22.76
N LYS A 178 -6.56 8.25 24.03
CA LYS A 178 -7.69 8.12 24.93
C LYS A 178 -8.19 9.49 25.35
N ALA A 179 -9.50 9.64 25.50
CA ALA A 179 -10.10 10.91 25.84
C ALA A 179 -9.56 11.49 27.16
N ASP A 180 -9.26 10.63 28.14
CA ASP A 180 -8.72 11.00 29.46
C ASP A 180 -7.19 11.15 29.52
N ASP A 181 -6.46 10.85 28.42
CA ASP A 181 -4.99 10.83 28.38
C ASP A 181 -4.39 11.85 27.38
N LEU A 182 -5.22 12.72 26.81
CA LEU A 182 -4.81 13.71 25.80
C LEU A 182 -3.68 14.62 26.31
N ASP A 183 -3.77 15.08 27.57
CA ASP A 183 -2.78 15.99 28.15
C ASP A 183 -1.38 15.39 28.21
N ARG A 184 -1.26 14.08 28.49
CA ARG A 184 0.03 13.38 28.47
C ARG A 184 0.65 13.30 27.09
N GLN A 185 -0.18 13.27 26.05
CA GLN A 185 0.27 13.16 24.66
C GLN A 185 0.42 14.52 23.97
N ARG A 186 -0.07 15.61 24.58
CA ARG A 186 -0.10 16.98 24.02
C ARG A 186 1.23 17.38 23.40
N GLN A 187 2.34 17.27 24.13
CA GLN A 187 3.67 17.67 23.66
C GLN A 187 4.11 16.90 22.41
N SER A 188 3.81 15.61 22.35
CA SER A 188 4.12 14.74 21.20
C SER A 188 3.32 15.16 19.97
N LEU A 189 2.01 15.40 20.14
CA LEU A 189 1.09 15.83 19.08
C LEU A 189 1.46 17.23 18.56
N GLU A 190 1.79 18.18 19.44
CA GLU A 190 2.30 19.50 19.05
C GLU A 190 3.61 19.39 18.25
N GLY A 191 4.51 18.49 18.66
CA GLY A 191 5.72 18.20 17.91
C GLY A 191 5.44 17.66 16.50
N ALA A 192 4.42 16.82 16.37
CA ALA A 192 3.97 16.29 15.11
C ALA A 192 3.33 17.38 14.21
N LEU A 193 2.45 18.22 14.79
CA LEU A 193 1.88 19.39 14.11
C LEU A 193 2.95 20.33 13.55
N ARG A 194 3.96 20.69 14.37
CA ARG A 194 5.06 21.56 13.93
C ARG A 194 5.84 20.96 12.76
N ARG A 195 6.00 19.63 12.70
CA ARG A 195 6.76 18.97 11.63
C ARG A 195 6.00 18.85 10.32
N GLN A 196 4.69 18.58 10.37
CA GLN A 196 3.91 18.27 9.17
C GLN A 196 2.77 19.26 8.85
N GLY A 197 2.57 20.27 9.71
CA GLY A 197 1.62 21.37 9.48
C GLY A 197 0.15 21.05 9.81
N SER A 198 -0.22 19.78 9.88
CA SER A 198 -1.54 19.30 10.27
C SER A 198 -1.49 17.88 10.81
N LEU A 199 -2.59 17.39 11.35
CA LEU A 199 -2.83 16.00 11.74
C LEU A 199 -4.18 15.56 11.18
N MET A 200 -4.40 14.26 11.06
CA MET A 200 -5.71 13.67 10.78
C MET A 200 -6.25 13.04 12.06
N VAL A 201 -7.54 13.20 12.34
CA VAL A 201 -8.22 12.62 13.52
C VAL A 201 -9.44 11.84 13.07
N GLU A 202 -9.62 10.65 13.59
CA GLU A 202 -10.78 9.79 13.38
C GLU A 202 -11.17 9.09 14.69
N PRO A 203 -12.41 8.56 14.82
CA PRO A 203 -12.79 7.72 15.95
C PRO A 203 -11.87 6.49 16.06
N LEU A 204 -11.59 6.03 17.28
CA LEU A 204 -10.99 4.70 17.49
C LEU A 204 -12.09 3.64 17.28
N TYR A 205 -11.96 2.88 16.20
CA TYR A 205 -12.93 1.85 15.83
C TYR A 205 -12.61 0.49 16.45
N ASP A 206 -13.65 -0.26 16.83
CA ASP A 206 -13.54 -1.69 17.16
C ASP A 206 -13.44 -2.51 15.85
N LYS A 207 -12.21 -2.69 15.41
CA LYS A 207 -11.87 -3.28 14.13
C LYS A 207 -12.09 -4.79 14.11
N LEU A 208 -12.76 -5.28 13.06
CA LEU A 208 -12.96 -6.71 12.76
C LEU A 208 -12.03 -7.21 11.66
N LEU A 209 -11.84 -6.40 10.60
CA LEU A 209 -11.07 -6.81 9.42
C LEU A 209 -10.48 -5.58 8.75
N ASP A 210 -9.20 -5.65 8.40
CA ASP A 210 -8.53 -4.70 7.49
C ASP A 210 -8.57 -5.26 6.07
N PHE A 211 -8.97 -4.43 5.09
CA PHE A 211 -8.98 -4.81 3.69
C PHE A 211 -8.79 -3.59 2.80
N ALA A 212 -8.51 -3.79 1.52
CA ALA A 212 -8.37 -2.73 0.54
C ALA A 212 -9.04 -3.09 -0.78
N ALA A 213 -9.57 -2.08 -1.47
CA ALA A 213 -9.86 -2.15 -2.88
C ALA A 213 -8.66 -1.62 -3.66
N LEU A 214 -8.25 -2.37 -4.69
CA LEU A 214 -7.07 -2.10 -5.50
C LEU A 214 -7.52 -1.57 -6.86
N TYR A 215 -6.84 -0.53 -7.32
CA TYR A 215 -7.15 0.15 -8.57
C TYR A 215 -5.90 0.50 -9.36
N THR A 216 -6.10 0.80 -10.64
CA THR A 216 -5.11 1.43 -11.51
C THR A 216 -5.70 2.70 -12.12
N MET A 217 -5.02 3.83 -11.89
CA MET A 217 -5.33 5.10 -12.57
C MET A 217 -4.60 5.17 -13.89
N ALA A 218 -5.32 5.47 -14.96
CA ALA A 218 -4.77 5.71 -16.28
C ALA A 218 -5.60 6.75 -17.02
N ASP A 219 -4.98 7.78 -17.56
CA ASP A 219 -5.63 8.84 -18.35
C ASP A 219 -6.82 9.55 -17.66
N GLY A 220 -6.77 9.60 -16.32
CA GLY A 220 -7.84 10.18 -15.50
C GLY A 220 -9.02 9.22 -15.24
N LEU A 221 -8.92 7.97 -15.67
CA LEU A 221 -9.86 6.89 -15.36
C LEU A 221 -9.33 6.02 -14.24
N CYS A 222 -10.24 5.51 -13.41
CA CYS A 222 -9.92 4.61 -12.30
C CYS A 222 -10.51 3.23 -12.60
N ASN A 223 -9.66 2.23 -12.77
CA ASN A 223 -10.06 0.86 -13.06
C ASN A 223 -9.86 -0.01 -11.82
N PHE A 224 -10.88 -0.79 -11.47
CA PHE A 224 -10.80 -1.75 -10.37
C PHE A 224 -9.94 -2.96 -10.77
N ASP A 225 -8.95 -3.29 -9.95
CA ASP A 225 -8.03 -4.42 -10.18
C ASP A 225 -8.41 -5.64 -9.32
N GLY A 226 -8.90 -5.43 -8.09
CA GLY A 226 -9.23 -6.52 -7.18
C GLY A 226 -9.31 -6.10 -5.72
N LEU A 227 -9.32 -7.08 -4.83
CA LEU A 227 -9.40 -6.91 -3.39
C LEU A 227 -8.13 -7.43 -2.70
N SER A 228 -7.90 -6.94 -1.49
CA SER A 228 -6.83 -7.39 -0.60
C SER A 228 -7.38 -7.46 0.82
N VAL A 229 -7.17 -8.57 1.52
CA VAL A 229 -7.43 -8.68 2.96
C VAL A 229 -6.09 -8.86 3.64
N PHE A 230 -5.78 -8.00 4.60
CA PHE A 230 -4.47 -7.95 5.22
C PHE A 230 -4.55 -7.93 6.74
N GLU A 231 -3.45 -8.29 7.36
CA GLU A 231 -3.29 -8.35 8.81
C GLU A 231 -2.34 -7.27 9.28
N THR A 232 -2.65 -6.71 10.44
CA THR A 232 -1.82 -5.70 11.09
C THR A 232 -1.59 -6.06 12.55
N ALA A 233 -0.38 -5.83 13.05
CA ALA A 233 -0.05 -5.91 14.47
C ALA A 233 -0.11 -4.53 15.12
N GLY A 234 -0.53 -4.47 16.37
CA GLY A 234 -0.63 -3.22 17.12
C GLY A 234 -1.54 -2.20 16.42
N PHE A 235 -1.06 -0.98 16.27
CA PHE A 235 -1.81 0.11 15.62
C PHE A 235 -1.47 0.29 14.13
N GLY A 236 -1.41 -0.82 13.37
CA GLY A 236 -1.32 -0.76 11.91
C GLY A 236 0.02 -1.17 11.30
N SER A 237 0.91 -1.85 12.04
CA SER A 237 2.10 -2.46 11.43
C SER A 237 1.67 -3.65 10.56
N TYR A 238 1.88 -3.55 9.26
CA TYR A 238 1.56 -4.62 8.32
C TYR A 238 2.35 -5.90 8.62
N THR A 239 1.67 -7.05 8.65
CA THR A 239 2.27 -8.36 8.89
C THR A 239 2.05 -9.35 7.76
N GLY A 240 0.97 -9.23 7.01
CA GLY A 240 0.69 -10.15 5.93
C GLY A 240 -0.64 -9.94 5.22
N ASN A 241 -0.91 -10.81 4.26
CA ASN A 241 -2.13 -10.84 3.45
C ASN A 241 -2.69 -12.25 3.35
N ILE A 242 -3.97 -12.35 3.12
CA ILE A 242 -4.60 -13.58 2.63
C ILE A 242 -4.35 -13.66 1.11
N LEU A 243 -3.88 -14.81 0.65
CA LEU A 243 -3.77 -15.17 -0.76
C LEU A 243 -5.02 -15.95 -1.15
N ALA A 244 -5.92 -15.34 -1.89
CA ALA A 244 -7.17 -15.94 -2.35
C ALA A 244 -7.70 -15.19 -3.60
N SER A 245 -8.69 -15.75 -4.26
CA SER A 245 -9.36 -15.10 -5.38
C SER A 245 -10.10 -13.83 -4.92
N THR A 246 -10.35 -12.91 -5.83
CA THR A 246 -11.15 -11.69 -5.52
C THR A 246 -12.54 -12.05 -5.01
N GLU A 247 -13.15 -13.12 -5.54
CA GLU A 247 -14.46 -13.64 -5.14
C GLU A 247 -14.46 -14.17 -3.69
N GLU A 248 -13.41 -14.91 -3.31
CA GLU A 248 -13.27 -15.43 -1.94
C GLU A 248 -13.00 -14.29 -0.94
N LEU A 249 -12.13 -13.33 -1.30
CA LEU A 249 -11.88 -12.15 -0.48
C LEU A 249 -13.14 -11.29 -0.33
N TYR A 250 -13.92 -11.11 -1.42
CA TYR A 250 -15.20 -10.42 -1.38
C TYR A 250 -16.19 -11.11 -0.43
N ALA A 251 -16.34 -12.44 -0.52
CA ALA A 251 -17.22 -13.19 0.36
C ALA A 251 -16.81 -13.04 1.84
N LYS A 252 -15.50 -13.10 2.13
CA LYS A 252 -14.95 -12.89 3.48
C LYS A 252 -15.25 -11.47 4.00
N ILE A 253 -15.06 -10.45 3.18
CA ILE A 253 -15.37 -9.06 3.53
C ILE A 253 -16.87 -8.90 3.82
N CYS A 254 -17.74 -9.41 2.94
CA CYS A 254 -19.20 -9.35 3.12
C CYS A 254 -19.65 -10.06 4.42
N THR A 255 -19.01 -11.17 4.77
CA THR A 255 -19.27 -11.88 6.04
C THR A 255 -18.89 -10.99 7.24
N ALA A 256 -17.73 -10.35 7.21
CA ALA A 256 -17.29 -9.45 8.28
C ALA A 256 -18.19 -8.22 8.42
N LEU A 257 -18.74 -7.72 7.31
CA LEU A 257 -19.67 -6.57 7.28
C LEU A 257 -21.11 -6.93 7.66
N GLY A 258 -21.45 -8.22 7.75
CA GLY A 258 -22.82 -8.70 7.97
C GLY A 258 -23.74 -8.51 6.76
N GLY A 259 -23.20 -8.28 5.56
CA GLY A 259 -23.95 -8.11 4.33
C GLY A 259 -23.13 -7.44 3.22
N ARG A 260 -23.68 -7.46 2.01
CA ARG A 260 -22.99 -6.96 0.81
C ARG A 260 -23.39 -5.54 0.37
N LYS A 261 -24.62 -5.12 0.69
CA LYS A 261 -25.27 -3.94 0.09
C LYS A 261 -24.45 -2.65 0.19
N GLN A 262 -23.87 -2.38 1.36
CA GLN A 262 -23.07 -1.15 1.55
C GLN A 262 -21.74 -1.27 0.79
N PHE A 263 -21.12 -2.44 0.78
CA PHE A 263 -19.85 -2.66 0.11
C PHE A 263 -19.99 -2.60 -1.41
N ASP A 264 -21.04 -3.22 -1.96
CA ASP A 264 -21.35 -3.14 -3.40
C ASP A 264 -21.47 -1.66 -3.84
N ALA A 265 -22.29 -0.88 -3.14
CA ALA A 265 -22.46 0.54 -3.46
C ALA A 265 -21.14 1.33 -3.36
N VAL A 266 -20.29 1.05 -2.36
CA VAL A 266 -18.98 1.68 -2.26
C VAL A 266 -18.11 1.34 -3.46
N LEU A 267 -18.06 0.08 -3.87
CA LEU A 267 -17.28 -0.36 -5.05
C LEU A 267 -17.80 0.24 -6.35
N ASP A 268 -19.11 0.46 -6.48
CA ASP A 268 -19.74 1.05 -7.67
C ASP A 268 -19.42 2.55 -7.80
N TYR A 269 -19.45 3.32 -6.71
CA TYR A 269 -19.22 4.78 -6.76
C TYR A 269 -17.76 5.18 -6.67
N LEU A 270 -16.93 4.38 -6.01
CA LEU A 270 -15.57 4.77 -5.67
C LEU A 270 -14.67 5.05 -6.89
N PRO A 271 -14.72 4.29 -8.01
CA PRO A 271 -13.91 4.58 -9.19
C PRO A 271 -14.13 5.98 -9.75
N ASP A 272 -15.39 6.41 -9.91
CA ASP A 272 -15.74 7.73 -10.43
C ASP A 272 -15.32 8.86 -9.46
N ILE A 273 -15.46 8.63 -8.17
CA ILE A 273 -15.02 9.57 -7.14
C ILE A 273 -13.50 9.72 -7.15
N LEU A 274 -12.76 8.61 -7.22
CA LEU A 274 -11.30 8.62 -7.32
C LEU A 274 -10.84 9.33 -8.60
N ALA A 275 -11.47 9.04 -9.74
CA ALA A 275 -11.18 9.70 -11.02
C ALA A 275 -11.40 11.21 -10.94
N ARG A 276 -12.45 11.66 -10.24
CA ARG A 276 -12.75 13.09 -10.05
C ARG A 276 -11.80 13.78 -9.09
N VAL A 277 -11.46 13.14 -7.95
CA VAL A 277 -10.61 13.74 -6.90
C VAL A 277 -9.13 13.74 -7.31
N ILE A 278 -8.66 12.67 -7.94
CA ILE A 278 -7.25 12.49 -8.31
C ILE A 278 -6.99 13.03 -9.72
N GLY A 279 -7.91 12.79 -10.64
CA GLY A 279 -7.83 13.29 -12.02
C GLY A 279 -6.63 12.75 -12.79
N LYS A 280 -6.07 13.60 -13.66
CA LYS A 280 -4.90 13.29 -14.50
C LYS A 280 -3.56 13.57 -13.81
N ASP A 281 -3.58 14.02 -12.55
CA ASP A 281 -2.37 14.37 -11.81
C ASP A 281 -1.63 13.13 -11.28
N TYR A 282 -2.28 11.96 -11.31
CA TYR A 282 -1.66 10.68 -10.99
C TYR A 282 -2.02 9.61 -12.01
N SER A 283 -1.05 8.80 -12.38
CA SER A 283 -1.21 7.57 -13.16
C SER A 283 -0.39 6.46 -12.52
N GLY A 284 -1.00 5.29 -12.33
CA GLY A 284 -0.37 4.15 -11.69
C GLY A 284 -1.30 3.40 -10.74
N PRO A 285 -0.77 2.41 -10.02
CA PRO A 285 -1.53 1.63 -9.03
C PRO A 285 -1.90 2.49 -7.82
N LEU A 286 -3.10 2.30 -7.30
CA LEU A 286 -3.53 2.88 -6.04
C LEU A 286 -4.34 1.90 -5.21
N GLY A 287 -4.24 1.97 -3.88
CA GLY A 287 -5.06 1.19 -2.96
C GLY A 287 -5.91 2.09 -2.06
N VAL A 288 -7.15 1.71 -1.85
CA VAL A 288 -8.03 2.34 -0.86
C VAL A 288 -8.22 1.40 0.31
N ASP A 289 -7.60 1.72 1.44
CA ASP A 289 -7.71 0.93 2.66
C ASP A 289 -9.08 1.19 3.31
N MET A 290 -9.70 0.12 3.79
CA MET A 290 -11.03 0.07 4.39
C MET A 290 -11.01 -0.80 5.64
N MET A 291 -12.02 -0.67 6.50
CA MET A 291 -12.20 -1.53 7.67
C MET A 291 -13.63 -2.03 7.80
N ALA A 292 -13.79 -3.31 8.17
CA ALA A 292 -14.99 -3.78 8.83
C ALA A 292 -14.86 -3.54 10.34
N VAL A 293 -15.92 -3.01 10.96
CA VAL A 293 -15.91 -2.61 12.38
C VAL A 293 -17.18 -3.04 13.09
N ARG A 294 -17.12 -3.21 14.42
CA ARG A 294 -18.30 -3.21 15.26
C ARG A 294 -18.65 -1.78 15.60
N GLY A 295 -19.80 -1.30 15.15
CA GLY A 295 -20.20 0.09 15.35
C GLY A 295 -21.67 0.26 15.67
N LYS A 296 -22.01 1.42 16.21
CA LYS A 296 -23.40 1.81 16.44
C LYS A 296 -23.98 2.35 15.13
N GLY A 297 -24.62 1.46 14.34
CA GLY A 297 -25.31 1.84 13.10
C GLY A 297 -24.49 1.79 11.81
N TYR A 298 -23.22 1.39 11.85
CA TYR A 298 -22.39 1.14 10.67
C TYR A 298 -21.41 -0.02 10.92
N SER A 299 -21.10 -0.75 9.86
CA SER A 299 -20.13 -1.87 9.88
C SER A 299 -18.95 -1.63 8.96
N LEU A 300 -18.99 -0.60 8.10
CA LEU A 300 -17.99 -0.29 7.09
C LEU A 300 -17.40 1.11 7.31
N VAL A 301 -16.08 1.20 7.44
CA VAL A 301 -15.30 2.43 7.23
C VAL A 301 -14.75 2.37 5.81
N PRO A 302 -15.34 3.13 4.87
CA PRO A 302 -15.11 2.89 3.44
C PRO A 302 -13.83 3.50 2.91
N VAL A 303 -13.23 4.46 3.62
CA VAL A 303 -11.97 5.11 3.22
C VAL A 303 -11.16 5.45 4.46
N VAL A 304 -10.18 4.62 4.76
CA VAL A 304 -9.22 4.82 5.85
C VAL A 304 -7.98 5.55 5.35
N GLU A 305 -7.53 5.19 4.17
CA GLU A 305 -6.34 5.75 3.51
C GLU A 305 -6.42 5.53 1.99
N VAL A 306 -5.94 6.51 1.22
CA VAL A 306 -5.75 6.39 -0.23
C VAL A 306 -4.25 6.36 -0.51
N ASN A 307 -3.76 5.23 -0.96
CA ASN A 307 -2.34 4.96 -1.21
C ASN A 307 -2.03 5.14 -2.69
N LEU A 308 -1.50 6.29 -3.13
CA LEU A 308 -1.12 6.55 -4.53
C LEU A 308 0.23 5.90 -4.88
N ARG A 309 0.27 4.59 -4.78
CA ARG A 309 1.44 3.75 -5.01
C ARG A 309 1.07 2.27 -5.05
N MET A 310 2.05 1.43 -5.40
CA MET A 310 1.96 -0.01 -5.11
C MET A 310 1.78 -0.23 -3.60
N THR A 311 1.03 -1.26 -3.25
CA THR A 311 0.89 -1.77 -1.88
C THR A 311 1.23 -3.26 -1.85
N MET A 312 1.43 -3.83 -0.65
CA MET A 312 1.58 -5.28 -0.53
C MET A 312 0.32 -6.03 -1.01
N GLY A 313 -0.85 -5.39 -0.92
CA GLY A 313 -2.08 -5.92 -1.52
C GLY A 313 -1.96 -6.14 -3.03
N HIS A 314 -1.37 -5.18 -3.77
CA HIS A 314 -1.12 -5.37 -5.21
C HIS A 314 -0.11 -6.50 -5.48
N VAL A 315 0.94 -6.63 -4.66
CA VAL A 315 1.90 -7.73 -4.78
C VAL A 315 1.20 -9.06 -4.61
N CYS A 316 0.42 -9.21 -3.53
CA CYS A 316 -0.30 -10.44 -3.21
C CYS A 316 -1.37 -10.77 -4.25
N HIS A 317 -2.15 -9.78 -4.70
CA HIS A 317 -3.18 -9.95 -5.73
C HIS A 317 -2.57 -10.45 -7.05
N ARG A 318 -1.48 -9.80 -7.53
CA ARG A 318 -0.81 -10.20 -8.77
C ARG A 318 -0.10 -11.54 -8.63
N PHE A 319 0.59 -11.77 -7.50
CA PHE A 319 1.21 -13.06 -7.21
C PHE A 319 0.19 -14.19 -7.20
N TYR A 320 -0.95 -14.01 -6.53
CA TYR A 320 -2.03 -15.01 -6.51
C TYR A 320 -2.53 -15.30 -7.92
N ARG A 321 -2.85 -14.27 -8.69
CA ARG A 321 -3.37 -14.39 -10.05
C ARG A 321 -2.41 -15.15 -10.97
N ASP A 322 -1.10 -14.88 -10.87
CA ASP A 322 -0.11 -15.35 -11.84
C ASP A 322 0.59 -16.64 -11.39
N HIS A 323 0.73 -16.88 -10.08
CA HIS A 323 1.57 -17.95 -9.54
C HIS A 323 0.87 -18.94 -8.62
N VAL A 324 -0.38 -18.77 -8.26
CA VAL A 324 -1.14 -19.74 -7.43
C VAL A 324 -2.11 -20.53 -8.29
N GLY A 325 -2.27 -21.82 -7.98
CA GLY A 325 -3.24 -22.69 -8.66
C GLY A 325 -4.67 -22.22 -8.42
N SER A 326 -5.53 -22.35 -9.43
CA SER A 326 -6.93 -21.92 -9.34
C SER A 326 -7.68 -22.65 -8.21
N GLY A 327 -8.46 -21.92 -7.42
CA GLY A 327 -9.28 -22.45 -6.33
C GLY A 327 -8.46 -22.84 -5.08
N LEU A 328 -7.18 -22.51 -5.03
CA LEU A 328 -6.34 -22.66 -3.84
C LEU A 328 -6.27 -21.36 -3.07
N SER A 329 -5.95 -21.43 -1.79
CA SER A 329 -5.74 -20.26 -0.92
C SER A 329 -4.44 -20.39 -0.14
N GLY A 330 -4.05 -19.31 0.50
CA GLY A 330 -2.81 -19.29 1.25
C GLY A 330 -2.64 -18.00 2.07
N GLY A 331 -1.43 -17.82 2.56
CA GLY A 331 -1.02 -16.63 3.29
C GLY A 331 0.25 -16.02 2.71
N PHE A 332 0.39 -14.72 2.90
CA PHE A 332 1.62 -14.00 2.62
C PHE A 332 2.07 -13.27 3.88
N THR A 333 3.32 -13.42 4.26
CA THR A 333 3.85 -12.80 5.48
C THR A 333 5.14 -12.03 5.20
N VAL A 334 5.29 -10.91 5.90
CA VAL A 334 6.54 -10.14 5.90
C VAL A 334 7.10 -10.15 7.32
N SER A 335 8.32 -10.63 7.47
CA SER A 335 8.98 -10.67 8.77
C SER A 335 10.42 -10.17 8.70
N GLN A 336 10.87 -9.56 9.80
CA GLN A 336 12.27 -9.23 10.00
C GLN A 336 13.00 -10.49 10.46
N SER A 337 13.41 -11.29 9.49
CA SER A 337 14.20 -12.52 9.68
C SER A 337 15.14 -12.65 8.49
N HIS A 338 16.20 -13.43 8.64
CA HIS A 338 17.05 -13.70 7.48
C HIS A 338 16.24 -14.38 6.38
N GLY A 339 16.13 -13.72 5.22
CA GLY A 339 15.51 -14.29 4.04
C GLY A 339 16.17 -15.63 3.72
N SER A 340 15.36 -16.66 3.65
CA SER A 340 15.84 -18.01 3.42
C SER A 340 16.11 -18.28 1.94
N GLY A 341 15.41 -17.55 1.05
CA GLY A 341 15.33 -17.86 -0.38
C GLY A 341 14.72 -19.24 -0.64
N ILE A 342 14.03 -19.83 0.34
CA ILE A 342 13.48 -21.19 0.24
C ILE A 342 12.40 -21.23 -0.84
N ILE A 343 12.51 -22.24 -1.69
CA ILE A 343 11.51 -22.63 -2.68
C ILE A 343 11.13 -24.08 -2.36
N ASP A 344 10.24 -24.25 -1.39
CA ASP A 344 9.72 -25.55 -0.95
C ASP A 344 8.23 -25.65 -1.30
N CYS A 345 7.98 -25.87 -2.59
CA CYS A 345 6.61 -25.93 -3.10
C CYS A 345 6.49 -26.92 -4.27
N GLU A 346 5.29 -27.45 -4.42
CA GLU A 346 4.89 -28.21 -5.61
C GLU A 346 4.29 -27.27 -6.64
N THR A 347 4.65 -27.46 -7.91
CA THR A 347 4.13 -26.63 -9.01
C THR A 347 3.49 -27.48 -10.11
N ARG A 348 2.46 -26.94 -10.74
CA ARG A 348 1.86 -27.50 -11.95
C ARG A 348 1.65 -26.37 -12.96
N GLY A 349 2.28 -26.52 -14.15
CA GLY A 349 2.22 -25.47 -15.17
C GLY A 349 2.77 -24.11 -14.70
N GLY A 350 3.84 -24.11 -13.89
CA GLY A 350 4.45 -22.90 -13.33
C GLY A 350 3.68 -22.28 -12.16
N ARG A 351 2.55 -22.88 -11.73
CA ARG A 351 1.74 -22.38 -10.61
C ARG A 351 1.93 -23.26 -9.38
N ILE A 352 2.00 -22.64 -8.21
CA ILE A 352 2.11 -23.30 -6.91
C ILE A 352 0.77 -23.98 -6.60
N ILE A 353 0.83 -25.26 -6.29
CA ILE A 353 -0.33 -26.05 -5.86
C ILE A 353 -0.27 -26.38 -4.36
N LYS A 354 0.88 -26.31 -3.75
CA LYS A 354 1.10 -26.49 -2.31
C LYS A 354 2.51 -26.08 -1.92
N GLY A 355 2.69 -25.62 -0.69
CA GLY A 355 4.00 -25.30 -0.11
C GLY A 355 4.30 -23.82 -0.10
N ARG A 356 5.56 -23.44 0.06
CA ARG A 356 5.94 -22.06 0.34
C ARG A 356 7.12 -21.58 -0.50
N VAL A 357 7.15 -20.27 -0.74
CA VAL A 357 8.20 -19.57 -1.47
C VAL A 357 8.58 -18.30 -0.70
N ASP A 358 9.85 -18.10 -0.45
CA ASP A 358 10.38 -16.81 0.00
C ASP A 358 10.78 -15.98 -1.24
N MET A 359 10.09 -14.86 -1.45
CA MET A 359 10.32 -13.96 -2.59
C MET A 359 11.58 -13.11 -2.42
N ALA A 360 12.19 -13.10 -1.21
CA ALA A 360 13.48 -12.49 -0.96
C ALA A 360 14.59 -13.50 -1.26
N GLN A 361 15.71 -13.01 -1.80
CA GLN A 361 16.89 -13.83 -2.00
C GLN A 361 17.53 -14.27 -0.68
N PRO A 362 18.29 -15.37 -0.65
CA PRO A 362 19.01 -15.83 0.53
C PRO A 362 19.90 -14.75 1.14
N GLY A 363 19.89 -14.66 2.48
CA GLY A 363 20.70 -13.71 3.23
C GLY A 363 20.16 -12.29 3.32
N SER A 364 18.94 -12.05 2.85
CA SER A 364 18.24 -10.77 3.03
C SER A 364 17.85 -10.54 4.49
N ASP A 365 17.76 -9.27 4.94
CA ASP A 365 17.38 -8.89 6.32
C ASP A 365 15.87 -9.08 6.61
N PHE A 366 15.06 -9.33 5.60
CA PHE A 366 13.64 -9.60 5.67
C PHE A 366 13.28 -10.77 4.78
N SER A 367 12.24 -11.51 5.16
CA SER A 367 11.59 -12.52 4.33
C SER A 367 10.20 -12.05 3.89
N PHE A 368 9.80 -12.48 2.69
CA PHE A 368 8.50 -12.24 2.08
C PHE A 368 7.95 -13.59 1.62
N VAL A 369 7.28 -14.27 2.53
CA VAL A 369 6.90 -15.67 2.32
C VAL A 369 5.44 -15.78 1.87
N ALA A 370 5.23 -16.37 0.70
CA ALA A 370 3.94 -16.88 0.25
C ALA A 370 3.84 -18.38 0.58
N GLU A 371 2.75 -18.79 1.20
CA GLU A 371 2.45 -20.18 1.52
C GLU A 371 1.07 -20.55 0.97
N VAL A 372 0.98 -21.64 0.21
CA VAL A 372 -0.25 -22.18 -0.40
C VAL A 372 -0.54 -23.54 0.19
N TYR A 373 -1.79 -23.79 0.61
CA TYR A 373 -2.24 -25.03 1.27
C TYR A 373 -3.58 -25.53 0.74
#